data_84ffdea6b3b47a47108896354c8261f9
#
_entry.id   84ffdea6b3b47a47108896354c8261f9
#
_cell.length_a   1.000
_cell.length_b   1.000
_cell.length_c   1.000
_cell.angle_alpha   90.00
_cell.angle_beta   90.00
_cell.angle_gamma   90.00
#
_symmetry.space_group_name_H-M   'P 1'
#
loop_
_entity.id
_entity.type
_entity.pdbx_description
1 polymer ?
#
loop_
_entity_poly.entity_id
_entity_poly.type
_entity_poly.pdbx_seq_one_letter_code
_entity_poly.pdbx_strand_id
1 'polypeptide(L)'
;MAIQLNPREYYRFPWSLTDNGISWLEVTSHCNLTCKGCYRDRTSAAHKSLAEIADDLAVFKKTRVSDCMSIAGGDPLVHPEIVEIVRMVSQGGWKPVLNTNGLALTATLLRDLKKAGVFGFTFHIDTSQDRSDSPNARKESDHNQLRQRFAERLAAEGGISCAFNQTVTWSTLREIPEAIRWAQSNAGIVHTMVFILFREPRMVGDFDYYANGNQVDLCATYEDTGWGDDRILKAQDAANQISEADPAYRPSAYLNGTVDPDSMKWLVGLRVG
;
A
#
# COMPACT_ATOMS: atom_id res chain seq x y z
N MET A 1 20.68 17.58 7.63
CA MET A 1 21.85 16.82 7.12
C MET A 1 21.34 15.57 6.45
N ALA A 2 21.86 15.20 5.26
CA ALA A 2 21.49 13.93 4.66
C ALA A 2 21.95 12.77 5.56
N ILE A 3 21.07 11.81 5.81
CA ILE A 3 21.43 10.59 6.53
C ILE A 3 22.04 9.60 5.52
N GLN A 4 23.05 8.87 5.97
CA GLN A 4 23.58 7.76 5.19
C GLN A 4 23.00 6.46 5.74
N LEU A 5 22.28 5.73 4.90
CA LEU A 5 21.72 4.44 5.29
C LEU A 5 22.83 3.39 5.34
N ASN A 6 22.96 2.72 6.48
CA ASN A 6 23.89 1.63 6.68
C ASN A 6 23.12 0.41 7.19
N PRO A 7 22.99 -0.68 6.40
CA PRO A 7 22.25 -1.88 6.81
C PRO A 7 22.74 -2.51 8.12
N ARG A 8 24.01 -2.31 8.45
CA ARG A 8 24.60 -2.88 9.67
C ARG A 8 24.17 -2.17 10.97
N GLU A 9 23.55 -1.01 10.87
CA GLU A 9 23.09 -0.22 12.00
C GLU A 9 21.63 -0.44 12.33
N TYR A 10 20.89 -1.18 11.50
CA TYR A 10 19.45 -1.37 11.64
C TYR A 10 19.10 -2.85 11.86
N TYR A 11 17.99 -3.09 12.54
CA TYR A 11 17.44 -4.42 12.68
C TYR A 11 16.96 -4.95 11.32
N ARG A 12 17.51 -6.07 10.89
CA ARG A 12 17.04 -6.76 9.71
C ARG A 12 15.86 -7.65 10.08
N PHE A 13 14.69 -7.37 9.50
CA PHE A 13 13.54 -8.24 9.69
C PHE A 13 13.83 -9.64 9.15
N PRO A 14 13.46 -10.69 9.89
CA PRO A 14 13.45 -12.03 9.34
C PRO A 14 12.49 -12.06 8.15
N TRP A 15 12.97 -12.62 7.05
CA TRP A 15 12.17 -12.79 5.86
C TRP A 15 12.37 -14.20 5.32
N SER A 16 11.24 -14.87 5.08
CA SER A 16 11.19 -16.14 4.37
C SER A 16 9.99 -16.15 3.44
N LEU A 17 9.89 -17.19 2.62
CA LEU A 17 8.69 -17.36 1.79
C LEU A 17 7.43 -17.62 2.63
N THR A 18 7.58 -18.08 3.86
CA THR A 18 6.48 -18.42 4.76
C THR A 18 6.21 -17.36 5.83
N ASP A 19 7.24 -16.72 6.36
CA ASP A 19 7.11 -15.75 7.44
C ASP A 19 7.10 -14.32 6.87
N ASN A 20 6.00 -13.61 7.12
CA ASN A 20 5.84 -12.22 6.70
C ASN A 20 4.88 -11.53 7.67
N GLY A 21 5.13 -10.27 7.99
CA GLY A 21 4.24 -9.48 8.86
C GLY A 21 2.84 -9.29 8.28
N ILE A 22 2.71 -9.31 6.95
CA ILE A 22 1.44 -9.11 6.23
C ILE A 22 1.35 -10.02 5.01
N SER A 23 0.23 -10.73 4.85
CA SER A 23 -0.12 -11.44 3.62
C SER A 23 -1.02 -10.57 2.75
N TRP A 24 -1.08 -10.86 1.45
CA TRP A 24 -1.78 -10.06 0.46
C TRP A 24 -2.85 -10.89 -0.23
N LEU A 25 -4.13 -10.54 0.00
CA LEU A 25 -5.32 -11.18 -0.57
C LEU A 25 -5.98 -10.24 -1.58
N GLU A 26 -5.97 -10.61 -2.85
CA GLU A 26 -6.70 -9.89 -3.89
C GLU A 26 -8.10 -10.47 -4.07
N VAL A 27 -9.11 -9.64 -3.82
CA VAL A 27 -10.52 -10.08 -3.81
C VAL A 27 -11.28 -9.68 -5.08
N THR A 28 -10.74 -8.72 -5.82
CA THR A 28 -11.38 -8.20 -7.04
C THR A 28 -10.37 -7.59 -8.00
N SER A 29 -10.61 -7.70 -9.30
CA SER A 29 -9.89 -6.90 -10.31
C SER A 29 -10.58 -5.56 -10.60
N HIS A 30 -11.86 -5.40 -10.18
CA HIS A 30 -12.61 -4.16 -10.41
C HIS A 30 -12.11 -3.01 -9.53
N CYS A 31 -12.03 -1.80 -10.13
CA CYS A 31 -11.70 -0.57 -9.42
C CYS A 31 -12.63 0.56 -9.90
N ASN A 32 -12.98 1.44 -8.99
CA ASN A 32 -13.79 2.64 -9.26
C ASN A 32 -12.95 3.90 -9.53
N LEU A 33 -11.64 3.73 -9.72
CA LEU A 33 -10.69 4.81 -9.96
C LEU A 33 -9.66 4.38 -11.00
N THR A 34 -9.20 5.36 -11.79
CA THR A 34 -8.08 5.18 -12.71
C THR A 34 -6.83 5.84 -12.13
N CYS A 35 -5.74 5.07 -12.03
CA CYS A 35 -4.46 5.56 -11.54
C CYS A 35 -3.42 5.47 -12.65
N LYS A 36 -2.60 6.49 -12.81
CA LYS A 36 -1.42 6.45 -13.68
C LYS A 36 -0.40 5.48 -13.06
N GLY A 37 0.15 4.58 -13.88
CA GLY A 37 1.12 3.57 -13.42
C GLY A 37 0.52 2.46 -12.55
N CYS A 38 -0.79 2.22 -12.65
CA CYS A 38 -1.42 1.09 -11.97
C CYS A 38 -0.88 -0.23 -12.54
N TYR A 39 -0.49 -1.14 -11.64
CA TYR A 39 0.02 -2.46 -12.01
C TYR A 39 -1.07 -3.46 -12.42
N ARG A 40 -2.34 -3.07 -12.29
CA ARG A 40 -3.48 -3.96 -12.55
C ARG A 40 -3.97 -3.84 -13.99
N ASP A 41 -4.35 -5.00 -14.54
CA ASP A 41 -5.12 -5.05 -15.77
C ASP A 41 -6.50 -4.43 -15.56
N ARG A 42 -6.86 -3.46 -16.40
CA ARG A 42 -8.14 -2.73 -16.34
C ARG A 42 -9.21 -3.37 -17.22
N THR A 43 -8.87 -4.39 -17.99
CA THR A 43 -9.80 -5.03 -18.93
C THR A 43 -10.76 -5.99 -18.23
N SER A 44 -10.42 -6.46 -17.04
CA SER A 44 -11.22 -7.38 -16.23
C SER A 44 -11.86 -6.69 -15.05
N ALA A 45 -13.17 -6.88 -14.87
CA ALA A 45 -13.95 -6.38 -13.72
C ALA A 45 -14.59 -7.56 -12.98
N ALA A 46 -13.78 -8.52 -12.54
CA ALA A 46 -14.24 -9.72 -11.86
C ALA A 46 -14.11 -9.58 -10.33
N HIS A 47 -15.06 -10.16 -9.61
CA HIS A 47 -15.00 -10.38 -8.17
C HIS A 47 -14.80 -11.87 -7.89
N LYS A 48 -13.93 -12.20 -6.95
CA LYS A 48 -13.84 -13.55 -6.43
C LYS A 48 -15.08 -13.88 -5.61
N SER A 49 -15.61 -15.08 -5.78
CA SER A 49 -16.66 -15.60 -4.92
C SER A 49 -16.15 -15.86 -3.51
N LEU A 50 -17.04 -15.91 -2.52
CA LEU A 50 -16.67 -16.29 -1.14
C LEU A 50 -16.03 -17.68 -1.05
N ALA A 51 -16.38 -18.60 -1.97
CA ALA A 51 -15.76 -19.92 -2.05
C ALA A 51 -14.29 -19.82 -2.46
N GLU A 52 -13.97 -19.05 -3.52
CA GLU A 52 -12.58 -18.81 -3.92
C GLU A 52 -11.77 -18.09 -2.84
N ILE A 53 -12.39 -17.14 -2.13
CA ILE A 53 -11.76 -16.48 -0.97
C ILE A 53 -11.46 -17.48 0.14
N ALA A 54 -12.40 -18.40 0.45
CA ALA A 54 -12.18 -19.44 1.45
C ALA A 54 -11.02 -20.38 1.07
N ASP A 55 -10.92 -20.75 -0.19
CA ASP A 55 -9.82 -21.57 -0.71
C ASP A 55 -8.48 -20.83 -0.61
N ASP A 56 -8.43 -19.56 -0.99
CA ASP A 56 -7.24 -18.72 -0.82
C ASP A 56 -6.81 -18.64 0.65
N LEU A 57 -7.74 -18.38 1.56
CA LEU A 57 -7.45 -18.30 3.00
C LEU A 57 -6.95 -19.64 3.55
N ALA A 58 -7.47 -20.77 3.07
CA ALA A 58 -6.98 -22.10 3.43
C ALA A 58 -5.53 -22.31 2.97
N VAL A 59 -5.18 -21.85 1.77
CA VAL A 59 -3.80 -21.87 1.26
C VAL A 59 -2.89 -20.99 2.13
N PHE A 60 -3.30 -19.76 2.44
CA PHE A 60 -2.53 -18.89 3.33
C PHE A 60 -2.30 -19.53 4.70
N LYS A 61 -3.34 -20.11 5.28
CA LYS A 61 -3.24 -20.77 6.60
C LYS A 61 -2.23 -21.91 6.61
N LYS A 62 -2.12 -22.63 5.49
CA LYS A 62 -1.19 -23.75 5.34
C LYS A 62 0.25 -23.30 5.03
N THR A 63 0.41 -22.19 4.31
CA THR A 63 1.70 -21.85 3.68
C THR A 63 2.33 -20.58 4.24
N ARG A 64 1.61 -19.78 5.06
CA ARG A 64 2.06 -18.48 5.54
C ARG A 64 1.87 -18.33 7.04
N VAL A 65 2.84 -17.67 7.68
CA VAL A 65 2.72 -17.16 9.04
C VAL A 65 2.72 -15.63 8.94
N SER A 66 1.58 -15.01 9.15
CA SER A 66 1.43 -13.55 9.14
C SER A 66 0.37 -13.10 10.13
N ASP A 67 0.58 -11.96 10.78
CA ASP A 67 -0.39 -11.36 11.71
C ASP A 67 -1.53 -10.64 10.97
N CYS A 68 -1.19 -10.00 9.87
CA CYS A 68 -2.10 -9.18 9.10
C CYS A 68 -2.42 -9.81 7.74
N MET A 69 -3.64 -9.57 7.27
CA MET A 69 -4.06 -9.83 5.91
C MET A 69 -4.43 -8.50 5.25
N SER A 70 -3.65 -8.09 4.28
CA SER A 70 -3.98 -6.95 3.42
C SER A 70 -5.00 -7.40 2.37
N ILE A 71 -6.21 -6.90 2.47
CA ILE A 71 -7.29 -7.14 1.52
C ILE A 71 -7.22 -6.04 0.47
N ALA A 72 -7.01 -6.43 -0.78
CA ALA A 72 -6.69 -5.55 -1.88
C ALA A 72 -7.33 -6.03 -3.20
N GLY A 73 -6.83 -5.52 -4.29
CA GLY A 73 -7.28 -5.84 -5.64
C GLY A 73 -7.29 -4.61 -6.52
N GLY A 74 -8.32 -4.41 -7.32
CA GLY A 74 -8.62 -3.12 -7.93
C GLY A 74 -8.92 -2.12 -6.81
N ASP A 75 -10.14 -2.16 -6.27
CA ASP A 75 -10.44 -1.58 -4.95
C ASP A 75 -11.34 -2.55 -4.16
N PRO A 76 -10.94 -3.01 -2.98
CA PRO A 76 -11.71 -4.00 -2.24
C PRO A 76 -13.10 -3.51 -1.80
N LEU A 77 -13.30 -2.20 -1.61
CA LEU A 77 -14.58 -1.64 -1.18
C LEU A 77 -15.68 -1.69 -2.26
N VAL A 78 -15.32 -1.99 -3.52
CA VAL A 78 -16.32 -2.21 -4.58
C VAL A 78 -16.78 -3.68 -4.65
N HIS A 79 -16.16 -4.56 -3.87
CA HIS A 79 -16.61 -5.96 -3.79
C HIS A 79 -17.95 -6.03 -3.06
N PRO A 80 -19.00 -6.65 -3.64
CA PRO A 80 -20.34 -6.65 -3.04
C PRO A 80 -20.40 -7.32 -1.66
N GLU A 81 -19.50 -8.28 -1.41
CA GLU A 81 -19.45 -9.06 -0.18
C GLU A 81 -18.27 -8.69 0.72
N ILE A 82 -17.72 -7.47 0.61
CA ILE A 82 -16.50 -7.07 1.32
C ILE A 82 -16.62 -7.22 2.84
N VAL A 83 -17.78 -6.98 3.41
CA VAL A 83 -18.02 -7.13 4.86
C VAL A 83 -17.87 -8.59 5.29
N GLU A 84 -18.37 -9.53 4.48
CA GLU A 84 -18.22 -10.96 4.77
C GLU A 84 -16.77 -11.42 4.60
N ILE A 85 -16.08 -10.94 3.58
CA ILE A 85 -14.64 -11.22 3.37
C ILE A 85 -13.82 -10.76 4.58
N VAL A 86 -14.05 -9.54 5.08
CA VAL A 86 -13.38 -9.04 6.29
C VAL A 86 -13.66 -9.94 7.49
N ARG A 87 -14.92 -10.42 7.64
CA ARG A 87 -15.28 -11.34 8.71
C ARG A 87 -14.55 -12.69 8.59
N MET A 88 -14.49 -13.27 7.39
CA MET A 88 -13.76 -14.50 7.12
C MET A 88 -12.27 -14.38 7.48
N VAL A 89 -11.62 -13.28 7.08
CA VAL A 89 -10.22 -13.01 7.40
C VAL A 89 -10.02 -12.88 8.91
N SER A 90 -10.89 -12.13 9.59
CA SER A 90 -10.84 -11.95 11.05
C SER A 90 -11.04 -13.27 11.79
N GLN A 91 -12.03 -14.09 11.39
CA GLN A 91 -12.28 -15.42 11.95
C GLN A 91 -11.13 -16.40 11.67
N GLY A 92 -10.43 -16.22 10.56
CA GLY A 92 -9.21 -16.95 10.22
C GLY A 92 -8.02 -16.65 11.14
N GLY A 93 -8.15 -15.64 12.01
CA GLY A 93 -7.12 -15.26 13.00
C GLY A 93 -6.14 -14.18 12.50
N TRP A 94 -6.39 -13.60 11.34
CA TRP A 94 -5.61 -12.45 10.86
C TRP A 94 -6.24 -11.12 11.27
N LYS A 95 -5.45 -10.06 11.31
CA LYS A 95 -5.90 -8.68 11.40
C LYS A 95 -6.22 -8.17 9.99
N PRO A 96 -7.51 -7.96 9.61
CA PRO A 96 -7.86 -7.49 8.28
C PRO A 96 -7.45 -6.02 8.09
N VAL A 97 -6.67 -5.73 7.06
CA VAL A 97 -6.29 -4.37 6.66
C VAL A 97 -6.78 -4.13 5.23
N LEU A 98 -7.63 -3.13 5.03
CA LEU A 98 -8.16 -2.78 3.71
C LEU A 98 -7.21 -1.80 3.00
N ASN A 99 -6.65 -2.22 1.86
CA ASN A 99 -5.92 -1.33 0.94
C ASN A 99 -6.90 -0.78 -0.09
N THR A 100 -7.21 0.51 0.00
CA THR A 100 -8.28 1.12 -0.79
C THR A 100 -7.98 2.57 -1.16
N ASN A 101 -8.61 3.05 -2.24
CA ASN A 101 -8.65 4.47 -2.55
C ASN A 101 -9.68 5.25 -1.70
N GLY A 102 -10.56 4.56 -0.99
CA GLY A 102 -11.53 5.12 -0.06
C GLY A 102 -12.81 5.68 -0.69
N LEU A 103 -12.92 5.83 -2.02
CA LEU A 103 -14.07 6.47 -2.68
C LEU A 103 -15.42 5.80 -2.35
N ALA A 104 -15.43 4.47 -2.22
CA ALA A 104 -16.64 3.71 -1.90
C ALA A 104 -16.94 3.63 -0.38
N LEU A 105 -16.09 4.20 0.49
CA LEU A 105 -16.27 4.13 1.93
C LEU A 105 -17.40 5.05 2.41
N THR A 106 -18.54 4.48 2.74
CA THR A 106 -19.65 5.18 3.39
C THR A 106 -19.58 5.03 4.92
N ALA A 107 -20.30 5.86 5.67
CA ALA A 107 -20.38 5.72 7.13
C ALA A 107 -21.04 4.39 7.56
N THR A 108 -22.01 3.92 6.79
CA THR A 108 -22.67 2.63 7.05
C THR A 108 -21.71 1.46 6.80
N LEU A 109 -21.03 1.46 5.65
CA LEU A 109 -20.04 0.43 5.31
C LEU A 109 -18.92 0.38 6.36
N LEU A 110 -18.41 1.54 6.81
CA LEU A 110 -17.36 1.59 7.85
C LEU A 110 -17.82 0.91 9.15
N ARG A 111 -19.03 1.21 9.61
CA ARG A 111 -19.59 0.55 10.82
C ARG A 111 -19.74 -0.96 10.65
N ASP A 112 -20.16 -1.41 9.47
CA ASP A 112 -20.34 -2.84 9.21
C ASP A 112 -18.99 -3.56 9.09
N LEU A 113 -17.98 -2.94 8.49
CA LEU A 113 -16.59 -3.42 8.46
C LEU A 113 -16.01 -3.49 9.88
N LYS A 114 -16.28 -2.48 10.72
CA LYS A 114 -15.86 -2.52 12.14
C LYS A 114 -16.47 -3.70 12.88
N LYS A 115 -17.78 -3.94 12.74
CA LYS A 115 -18.45 -5.11 13.31
C LYS A 115 -17.91 -6.44 12.77
N ALA A 116 -17.43 -6.46 11.52
CA ALA A 116 -16.82 -7.62 10.91
C ALA A 116 -15.38 -7.88 11.39
N GLY A 117 -14.78 -6.95 12.13
CA GLY A 117 -13.46 -7.10 12.71
C GLY A 117 -12.34 -6.45 11.91
N VAL A 118 -12.61 -5.44 11.08
CA VAL A 118 -11.54 -4.69 10.39
C VAL A 118 -10.56 -4.12 11.42
N PHE A 119 -9.28 -4.34 11.19
CA PHE A 119 -8.20 -3.82 12.03
C PHE A 119 -7.75 -2.43 11.60
N GLY A 120 -7.68 -2.19 10.29
CA GLY A 120 -7.21 -0.92 9.77
C GLY A 120 -7.46 -0.70 8.30
N PHE A 121 -7.18 0.50 7.88
CA PHE A 121 -7.21 0.93 6.49
C PHE A 121 -5.86 1.48 6.10
N THR A 122 -5.44 1.15 4.90
CA THR A 122 -4.36 1.81 4.19
C THR A 122 -4.96 2.52 2.98
N PHE A 123 -5.13 3.81 3.09
CA PHE A 123 -5.66 4.61 1.99
C PHE A 123 -4.56 4.98 1.00
N HIS A 124 -4.74 4.62 -0.25
CA HIS A 124 -3.88 5.11 -1.33
C HIS A 124 -4.46 6.42 -1.86
N ILE A 125 -3.82 7.53 -1.53
CA ILE A 125 -4.24 8.87 -1.92
C ILE A 125 -3.01 9.65 -2.35
N ASP A 126 -2.87 9.87 -3.65
CA ASP A 126 -1.75 10.62 -4.23
C ASP A 126 -2.13 11.25 -5.59
N THR A 127 -1.22 12.03 -6.15
CA THR A 127 -1.40 12.75 -7.41
C THR A 127 -1.38 11.87 -8.66
N SER A 128 -1.12 10.56 -8.52
CA SER A 128 -1.22 9.61 -9.64
C SER A 128 -2.66 9.25 -10.00
N GLN A 129 -3.62 9.66 -9.14
CA GLN A 129 -5.02 9.26 -9.21
C GLN A 129 -5.90 10.39 -9.78
N ASP A 130 -6.77 10.04 -10.73
CA ASP A 130 -7.81 10.96 -11.22
C ASP A 130 -9.03 10.93 -10.26
N ARG A 131 -8.94 11.69 -9.17
CA ARG A 131 -9.89 11.64 -8.06
C ARG A 131 -10.99 12.68 -8.18
N SER A 132 -12.23 12.24 -8.25
CA SER A 132 -13.42 13.11 -8.25
C SER A 132 -13.64 13.84 -6.91
N ASP A 133 -13.17 13.30 -5.80
CA ASP A 133 -13.26 13.89 -4.45
C ASP A 133 -12.11 14.84 -4.10
N SER A 134 -11.14 15.00 -5.03
CA SER A 134 -10.04 15.97 -4.97
C SER A 134 -9.59 16.43 -6.37
N PRO A 135 -10.50 16.96 -7.20
CA PRO A 135 -10.26 17.17 -8.65
C PRO A 135 -9.24 18.27 -8.94
N ASN A 136 -8.97 19.15 -8.00
CA ASN A 136 -8.09 20.30 -8.17
C ASN A 136 -6.69 20.07 -7.61
N ALA A 137 -6.41 18.90 -7.05
CA ALA A 137 -5.10 18.57 -6.53
C ALA A 137 -4.04 18.58 -7.64
N ARG A 138 -2.92 19.26 -7.39
CA ARG A 138 -1.77 19.34 -8.32
C ARG A 138 -0.49 18.86 -7.67
N LYS A 139 -0.43 18.84 -6.35
CA LYS A 139 0.67 18.35 -5.54
C LYS A 139 0.13 17.49 -4.38
N GLU A 140 1.01 16.73 -3.77
CA GLU A 140 0.62 15.77 -2.73
C GLU A 140 -0.08 16.42 -1.52
N SER A 141 0.37 17.60 -1.11
CA SER A 141 -0.24 18.31 0.02
C SER A 141 -1.67 18.82 -0.25
N ASP A 142 -2.08 18.94 -1.51
CA ASP A 142 -3.46 19.32 -1.85
C ASP A 142 -4.45 18.22 -1.41
N HIS A 143 -3.97 16.99 -1.25
CA HIS A 143 -4.76 15.88 -0.73
C HIS A 143 -4.86 15.82 0.80
N ASN A 144 -4.14 16.67 1.54
CA ASN A 144 -4.10 16.58 3.00
C ASN A 144 -5.48 16.79 3.65
N GLN A 145 -6.33 17.64 3.07
CA GLN A 145 -7.70 17.81 3.55
C GLN A 145 -8.55 16.56 3.35
N LEU A 146 -8.34 15.84 2.24
CA LEU A 146 -9.01 14.58 1.99
C LEU A 146 -8.51 13.49 2.95
N ARG A 147 -7.20 13.37 3.11
CA ARG A 147 -6.57 12.43 4.06
C ARG A 147 -7.09 12.68 5.48
N GLN A 148 -7.17 13.96 5.89
CA GLN A 148 -7.71 14.37 7.18
C GLN A 148 -9.15 13.86 7.40
N ARG A 149 -10.03 14.04 6.42
CA ARG A 149 -11.43 13.56 6.50
C ARG A 149 -11.53 12.05 6.71
N PHE A 150 -10.66 11.27 6.05
CA PHE A 150 -10.63 9.82 6.26
C PHE A 150 -10.09 9.45 7.64
N ALA A 151 -9.00 10.07 8.07
CA ALA A 151 -8.43 9.81 9.39
C ALA A 151 -9.41 10.15 10.52
N GLU A 152 -10.07 11.31 10.46
CA GLU A 152 -11.09 11.72 11.42
C GLU A 152 -12.30 10.78 11.44
N ARG A 153 -12.72 10.28 10.27
CA ARG A 153 -13.82 9.31 10.18
C ARG A 153 -13.47 7.99 10.87
N LEU A 154 -12.25 7.47 10.69
CA LEU A 154 -11.80 6.28 11.40
C LEU A 154 -11.65 6.53 12.89
N ALA A 155 -11.10 7.68 13.29
CA ALA A 155 -10.93 8.06 14.68
C ALA A 155 -12.28 8.19 15.41
N ALA A 156 -13.30 8.75 14.76
CA ALA A 156 -14.64 8.86 15.31
C ALA A 156 -15.29 7.48 15.58
N GLU A 157 -15.05 6.49 14.75
CA GLU A 157 -15.47 5.11 14.99
C GLU A 157 -14.63 4.45 16.09
N GLY A 158 -13.36 4.82 16.24
CA GLY A 158 -12.43 4.32 17.23
C GLY A 158 -11.95 2.89 17.02
N GLY A 159 -10.75 2.58 17.49
CA GLY A 159 -10.17 1.24 17.46
C GLY A 159 -9.78 0.73 16.06
N ILE A 160 -9.67 1.62 15.06
CA ILE A 160 -9.32 1.29 13.68
C ILE A 160 -8.00 2.02 13.33
N SER A 161 -7.01 1.28 12.87
CA SER A 161 -5.74 1.84 12.44
C SER A 161 -5.89 2.59 11.12
N CYS A 162 -5.22 3.75 11.01
CA CYS A 162 -5.21 4.59 9.81
C CYS A 162 -3.80 4.68 9.24
N ALA A 163 -3.64 4.29 7.98
CA ALA A 163 -2.41 4.44 7.23
C ALA A 163 -2.69 5.10 5.87
N PHE A 164 -1.69 5.81 5.34
CA PHE A 164 -1.73 6.36 3.99
C PHE A 164 -0.56 5.87 3.16
N ASN A 165 -0.84 5.45 1.94
CA ASN A 165 0.15 5.19 0.91
C ASN A 165 0.25 6.39 -0.03
N GLN A 166 1.47 6.72 -0.41
CA GLN A 166 1.80 7.70 -1.42
C GLN A 166 2.83 7.11 -2.38
N THR A 167 2.52 7.09 -3.66
CA THR A 167 3.49 6.75 -4.71
C THR A 167 4.46 7.92 -4.90
N VAL A 168 5.74 7.62 -4.87
CA VAL A 168 6.81 8.60 -5.03
C VAL A 168 7.51 8.39 -6.36
N THR A 169 7.49 9.43 -7.19
CA THR A 169 8.26 9.55 -8.41
C THR A 169 9.37 10.59 -8.23
N TRP A 170 10.26 10.78 -9.21
CA TRP A 170 11.25 11.86 -9.15
C TRP A 170 10.60 13.24 -9.05
N SER A 171 9.43 13.44 -9.65
CA SER A 171 8.70 14.72 -9.60
C SER A 171 8.08 15.00 -8.22
N THR A 172 7.65 13.96 -7.50
CA THR A 172 6.99 14.10 -6.18
C THR A 172 7.90 13.83 -4.99
N LEU A 173 9.15 13.39 -5.22
CA LEU A 173 10.10 13.08 -4.16
C LEU A 173 10.28 14.22 -3.15
N ARG A 174 10.34 15.46 -3.64
CA ARG A 174 10.54 16.65 -2.80
C ARG A 174 9.30 17.05 -1.98
N GLU A 175 8.18 16.37 -2.19
CA GLU A 175 6.94 16.61 -1.44
C GLU A 175 6.82 15.74 -0.17
N ILE A 176 7.69 14.74 0.01
CA ILE A 176 7.75 13.91 1.21
C ILE A 176 7.84 14.73 2.50
N PRO A 177 8.68 15.78 2.62
CA PRO A 177 8.78 16.58 3.84
C PRO A 177 7.45 17.18 4.28
N GLU A 178 6.62 17.65 3.35
CA GLU A 178 5.32 18.23 3.68
C GLU A 178 4.32 17.17 4.15
N ALA A 179 4.32 15.99 3.50
CA ALA A 179 3.49 14.86 3.91
C ALA A 179 3.85 14.37 5.33
N ILE A 180 5.15 14.30 5.66
CA ILE A 180 5.62 13.93 7.01
C ILE A 180 5.18 14.94 8.05
N ARG A 181 5.36 16.25 7.81
CA ARG A 181 4.93 17.29 8.76
C ARG A 181 3.43 17.23 9.01
N TRP A 182 2.65 17.02 7.95
CA TRP A 182 1.21 16.83 8.09
C TRP A 182 0.87 15.60 8.95
N ALA A 183 1.50 14.46 8.68
CA ALA A 183 1.26 13.22 9.43
C ALA A 183 1.66 13.38 10.92
N GLN A 184 2.80 14.02 11.21
CA GLN A 184 3.23 14.33 12.57
C GLN A 184 2.24 15.23 13.31
N SER A 185 1.69 16.24 12.63
CA SER A 185 0.66 17.11 13.20
C SER A 185 -0.66 16.39 13.48
N ASN A 186 -0.85 15.20 12.92
CA ASN A 186 -2.03 14.38 13.07
C ASN A 186 -1.75 12.99 13.68
N ALA A 187 -0.63 12.84 14.40
CA ALA A 187 -0.17 11.55 14.93
C ALA A 187 -1.19 10.83 15.84
N GLY A 188 -2.15 11.56 16.42
CA GLY A 188 -3.24 10.96 17.21
C GLY A 188 -4.29 10.19 16.38
N ILE A 189 -4.33 10.40 15.07
CA ILE A 189 -5.31 9.78 14.16
C ILE A 189 -4.69 9.19 12.88
N VAL A 190 -3.42 9.52 12.60
CA VAL A 190 -2.64 8.97 11.48
C VAL A 190 -1.49 8.15 12.07
N HIS A 191 -1.56 6.83 11.88
CA HIS A 191 -0.63 5.91 12.53
C HIS A 191 0.56 5.53 11.65
N THR A 192 0.39 5.59 10.31
CA THR A 192 1.44 5.15 9.39
C THR A 192 1.39 5.97 8.08
N MET A 193 2.56 6.39 7.61
CA MET A 193 2.76 6.87 6.24
C MET A 193 3.68 5.90 5.50
N VAL A 194 3.29 5.50 4.31
CA VAL A 194 4.06 4.60 3.44
C VAL A 194 4.40 5.33 2.15
N PHE A 195 5.68 5.46 1.86
CA PHE A 195 6.18 6.01 0.61
C PHE A 195 6.59 4.87 -0.31
N ILE A 196 5.81 4.65 -1.37
CA ILE A 196 6.05 3.60 -2.36
C ILE A 196 6.88 4.20 -3.48
N LEU A 197 8.15 3.86 -3.55
CA LEU A 197 9.01 4.32 -4.63
C LEU A 197 8.56 3.68 -5.93
N PHE A 198 8.11 4.50 -6.87
CA PHE A 198 7.62 4.04 -8.16
C PHE A 198 8.71 3.29 -8.93
N ARG A 199 8.35 2.15 -9.44
CA ARG A 199 9.18 1.36 -10.33
C ARG A 199 8.34 0.92 -11.50
N GLU A 200 8.73 1.36 -12.67
CA GLU A 200 8.13 0.85 -13.89
C GLU A 200 8.59 -0.60 -14.11
N PRO A 201 7.68 -1.52 -14.36
CA PRO A 201 8.05 -2.87 -14.75
C PRO A 201 8.76 -2.79 -16.09
N ARG A 202 10.08 -2.88 -16.09
CA ARG A 202 10.82 -3.01 -17.35
C ARG A 202 10.81 -4.49 -17.73
N MET A 203 10.00 -4.81 -18.72
CA MET A 203 10.03 -6.11 -19.38
C MET A 203 11.25 -6.15 -20.32
N VAL A 204 12.45 -6.08 -19.71
CA VAL A 204 13.71 -6.09 -20.45
C VAL A 204 14.22 -7.51 -20.46
N GLY A 205 14.26 -8.12 -21.63
CA GLY A 205 14.85 -9.45 -21.85
C GLY A 205 14.01 -10.35 -22.73
N ASP A 206 14.64 -11.35 -23.29
CA ASP A 206 14.02 -12.37 -24.13
C ASP A 206 13.38 -13.47 -23.27
N PHE A 207 12.36 -13.09 -22.45
CA PHE A 207 11.62 -14.03 -21.64
C PHE A 207 10.21 -14.23 -22.21
N ASP A 208 9.84 -15.47 -22.38
CA ASP A 208 8.46 -15.86 -22.59
C ASP A 208 7.77 -16.09 -21.24
N TYR A 209 6.61 -15.50 -21.06
CA TYR A 209 5.81 -15.65 -19.84
C TYR A 209 4.66 -16.61 -20.09
N TYR A 210 4.41 -17.51 -19.13
CA TYR A 210 3.35 -18.50 -19.23
C TYR A 210 2.47 -18.49 -17.98
N ALA A 211 1.15 -18.49 -18.17
CA ALA A 211 0.17 -18.70 -17.12
C ALA A 211 -0.73 -19.89 -17.50
N ASN A 212 -0.83 -20.88 -16.62
CA ASN A 212 -1.60 -22.11 -16.86
C ASN A 212 -1.25 -22.80 -18.21
N GLY A 213 0.03 -22.78 -18.59
CA GLY A 213 0.52 -23.38 -19.83
C GLY A 213 0.29 -22.53 -21.10
N ASN A 214 -0.36 -21.39 -20.99
CA ASN A 214 -0.54 -20.45 -22.11
C ASN A 214 0.48 -19.33 -22.04
N GLN A 215 1.04 -18.95 -23.17
CA GLN A 215 1.91 -17.79 -23.28
C GLN A 215 1.10 -16.51 -23.02
N VAL A 216 1.63 -15.62 -22.19
CA VAL A 216 1.01 -14.35 -21.81
C VAL A 216 1.90 -13.20 -22.25
N ASP A 217 1.35 -12.26 -22.98
CA ASP A 217 2.03 -11.01 -23.30
C ASP A 217 1.86 -10.03 -22.12
N LEU A 218 2.87 -9.95 -21.27
CA LEU A 218 2.86 -9.00 -20.15
C LEU A 218 3.12 -7.56 -20.58
N CYS A 219 3.72 -7.33 -21.75
CA CYS A 219 3.93 -5.97 -22.27
C CYS A 219 2.61 -5.26 -22.60
N ALA A 220 1.57 -6.03 -22.95
CA ALA A 220 0.24 -5.48 -23.19
C ALA A 220 -0.51 -5.05 -21.92
N THR A 221 -0.05 -5.47 -20.73
CA THR A 221 -0.73 -5.20 -19.46
C THR A 221 -0.24 -3.95 -18.74
N TYR A 222 0.90 -3.39 -19.17
CA TYR A 222 1.50 -2.21 -18.54
C TYR A 222 1.53 -1.02 -19.50
N GLU A 223 0.86 0.06 -19.11
CA GLU A 223 0.96 1.32 -19.84
C GLU A 223 2.31 1.99 -19.56
N ASP A 224 2.96 2.50 -20.62
CA ASP A 224 4.06 3.44 -20.45
C ASP A 224 3.56 4.71 -19.76
N THR A 225 4.00 4.92 -18.54
CA THR A 225 3.57 6.08 -17.75
C THR A 225 4.19 7.39 -18.23
N GLY A 226 5.22 7.31 -19.06
CA GLY A 226 6.04 8.47 -19.42
C GLY A 226 6.76 9.10 -18.21
N TRP A 227 6.79 8.40 -17.07
CA TRP A 227 7.59 8.79 -15.90
C TRP A 227 9.03 8.28 -16.00
N GLY A 228 9.37 7.70 -17.15
CA GLY A 228 10.67 7.10 -17.40
C GLY A 228 11.82 8.08 -17.18
N ASP A 229 12.38 8.04 -15.98
CA ASP A 229 13.72 8.51 -15.69
C ASP A 229 14.60 7.25 -15.62
N ASP A 230 15.72 7.22 -16.32
CA ASP A 230 16.68 6.11 -16.26
C ASP A 230 17.26 5.92 -14.85
N ARG A 231 17.03 6.89 -13.98
CA ARG A 231 17.43 6.85 -12.57
C ARG A 231 16.38 6.11 -11.72
N ILE A 232 16.82 5.06 -11.08
CA ILE A 232 15.98 4.33 -10.12
C ILE A 232 15.99 5.06 -8.77
N LEU A 233 14.82 5.44 -8.26
CA LEU A 233 14.65 5.92 -6.88
C LEU A 233 15.13 4.87 -5.89
N LYS A 234 15.89 5.27 -4.89
CA LYS A 234 16.42 4.41 -3.83
C LYS A 234 15.83 4.79 -2.47
N ALA A 235 15.86 3.84 -1.53
CA ALA A 235 15.47 4.11 -0.14
C ALA A 235 16.24 5.30 0.46
N GLN A 236 17.50 5.50 0.05
CA GLN A 236 18.32 6.63 0.45
C GLN A 236 17.72 7.99 0.05
N ASP A 237 17.12 8.07 -1.15
CA ASP A 237 16.53 9.32 -1.64
C ASP A 237 15.33 9.71 -0.78
N ALA A 238 14.45 8.75 -0.49
CA ALA A 238 13.31 8.98 0.39
C ALA A 238 13.74 9.30 1.83
N ALA A 239 14.71 8.58 2.37
CA ALA A 239 15.23 8.82 3.72
C ALA A 239 15.85 10.22 3.88
N ASN A 240 16.51 10.72 2.86
CA ASN A 240 17.03 12.10 2.85
C ASN A 240 15.90 13.12 2.95
N GLN A 241 14.79 12.91 2.21
CA GLN A 241 13.63 13.81 2.26
C GLN A 241 12.90 13.72 3.62
N ILE A 242 12.76 12.51 4.18
CA ILE A 242 12.19 12.35 5.53
C ILE A 242 13.04 13.09 6.57
N SER A 243 14.36 12.98 6.48
CA SER A 243 15.30 13.66 7.38
C SER A 243 15.27 15.19 7.27
N GLU A 244 14.84 15.72 6.13
CA GLU A 244 14.63 17.16 5.95
C GLU A 244 13.43 17.65 6.77
N ALA A 245 12.36 16.86 6.82
CA ALA A 245 11.19 17.17 7.66
C ALA A 245 11.46 16.93 9.15
N ASP A 246 12.15 15.85 9.46
CA ASP A 246 12.48 15.41 10.81
C ASP A 246 13.97 15.08 10.93
N PRO A 247 14.81 16.05 11.35
CA PRO A 247 16.25 15.82 11.54
C PRO A 247 16.58 14.73 12.57
N ALA A 248 15.63 14.38 13.45
CA ALA A 248 15.78 13.31 14.43
C ALA A 248 15.39 11.94 13.87
N TYR A 249 14.85 11.87 12.64
CA TYR A 249 14.50 10.61 12.01
C TYR A 249 15.71 9.67 11.93
N ARG A 250 15.51 8.46 12.42
CA ARG A 250 16.46 7.35 12.24
C ARG A 250 15.66 6.10 11.89
N PRO A 251 16.01 5.40 10.80
CA PRO A 251 15.45 4.08 10.56
C PRO A 251 15.78 3.15 11.71
N SER A 252 14.83 2.30 12.05
CA SER A 252 15.01 1.30 13.12
C SER A 252 15.19 -0.11 12.57
N ALA A 253 14.60 -0.38 11.42
CA ALA A 253 14.59 -1.70 10.82
C ALA A 253 14.47 -1.63 9.30
N TYR A 254 14.85 -2.72 8.64
CA TYR A 254 14.68 -2.88 7.20
C TYR A 254 14.34 -4.32 6.82
N LEU A 255 13.77 -4.48 5.64
CA LEU A 255 13.62 -5.75 4.96
C LEU A 255 14.44 -5.70 3.67
N ASN A 256 15.30 -6.67 3.46
CA ASN A 256 16.09 -6.77 2.23
C ASN A 256 15.43 -7.68 1.18
N GLY A 257 15.95 -7.60 -0.05
CA GLY A 257 15.63 -8.58 -1.08
C GLY A 257 16.39 -9.89 -0.89
N THR A 258 15.91 -10.93 -1.56
CA THR A 258 16.55 -12.26 -1.53
C THR A 258 17.84 -12.32 -2.34
N VAL A 259 18.00 -11.46 -3.33
CA VAL A 259 19.14 -11.47 -4.28
C VAL A 259 20.27 -10.57 -3.81
N ASP A 260 19.92 -9.42 -3.23
CA ASP A 260 20.87 -8.43 -2.73
C ASP A 260 20.60 -8.17 -1.25
N PRO A 261 21.43 -8.69 -0.34
CA PRO A 261 21.25 -8.52 1.10
C PRO A 261 21.43 -7.07 1.58
N ASP A 262 22.12 -6.23 0.82
CA ASP A 262 22.33 -4.81 1.15
C ASP A 262 21.24 -3.91 0.56
N SER A 263 20.35 -4.47 -0.24
CA SER A 263 19.19 -3.78 -0.78
C SER A 263 18.13 -3.59 0.31
N MET A 264 17.80 -2.36 0.62
CA MET A 264 16.70 -2.02 1.54
C MET A 264 15.39 -1.90 0.76
N LYS A 265 14.65 -3.02 0.61
CA LYS A 265 13.33 -3.02 -0.04
C LYS A 265 12.28 -2.31 0.79
N TRP A 266 12.32 -2.52 2.10
CA TRP A 266 11.47 -1.83 3.07
C TRP A 266 12.37 -1.19 4.11
N LEU A 267 12.13 0.07 4.38
CA LEU A 267 12.82 0.81 5.44
C LEU A 267 11.75 1.31 6.42
N VAL A 268 11.94 0.97 7.69
CA VAL A 268 10.98 1.31 8.73
C VAL A 268 11.63 2.27 9.71
N GLY A 269 10.98 3.40 9.92
CA GLY A 269 11.30 4.34 10.98
C GLY A 269 10.11 4.48 11.91
N LEU A 270 10.36 4.46 13.22
CA LEU A 270 9.36 4.71 14.23
C LEU A 270 9.54 6.13 14.77
N ARG A 271 8.44 6.84 14.87
CA ARG A 271 8.37 8.13 15.55
C ARG A 271 7.30 8.04 16.62
N VAL A 272 7.70 8.24 17.85
CA VAL A 272 6.76 8.40 18.97
C VAL A 272 6.47 9.89 19.07
N GLY A 273 5.21 10.28 18.92
CA GLY A 273 4.76 11.67 19.03
C GLY A 273 4.71 12.16 20.47
#